data_7dfaae3d8b50d7515b474d175ec730a5
#
_entry.id   7dfaae3d8b50d7515b474d175ec730a5
#
_cell.length_a   1.000
_cell.length_b   1.000
_cell.length_c   1.000
_cell.angle_alpha   90.00
_cell.angle_beta   90.00
_cell.angle_gamma   90.00
#
_symmetry.space_group_name_H-M   'P 1'
#
loop_
_entity.id
_entity.type
_entity.pdbx_description
1 polymer ?
#
loop_
_entity_poly.entity_id
_entity_poly.type
_entity_poly.pdbx_seq_one_letter_code
_entity_poly.pdbx_strand_id
1 'polypeptide(L)'
;MNKKIALITGSSTGLGLETASLLAKKGYKVYATMRHLEKQDALMQLSQQDGIDLEVKQLDVTNLDHINQVVTDIINTEGRIDILINNAGAGFVKTTELASDDEIMWQLNLNLMGVIRMTKAVLPYMRNQRDGRIINISSVGGLVGQPFNEIYCATKFGVEGYTEAMASYVQPEFNIKFTLIEPGGIQSEFTNNVMAQLQSTGCLLYTS
;
A
#
# COMPACT_ATOMS: atom_id res chain seq x y z
N MET A 1 -18.41 20.76 -8.71
CA MET A 1 -17.24 20.66 -7.79
C MET A 1 -16.32 19.62 -8.37
N ASN A 2 -15.01 19.91 -8.46
CA ASN A 2 -14.06 18.90 -8.91
C ASN A 2 -14.00 17.76 -7.88
N LYS A 3 -14.01 16.51 -8.34
CA LYS A 3 -13.88 15.34 -7.48
C LYS A 3 -12.52 15.36 -6.77
N LYS A 4 -12.46 14.85 -5.55
CA LYS A 4 -11.18 14.59 -4.88
C LYS A 4 -10.49 13.39 -5.51
N ILE A 5 -9.18 13.46 -5.65
CA ILE A 5 -8.35 12.46 -6.34
C ILE A 5 -7.71 11.53 -5.31
N ALA A 6 -7.96 10.23 -5.43
CA ALA A 6 -7.36 9.20 -4.59
C ALA A 6 -6.44 8.29 -5.41
N LEU A 7 -5.21 8.12 -4.95
CA LEU A 7 -4.21 7.18 -5.49
C LEU A 7 -4.04 6.02 -4.51
N ILE A 8 -4.25 4.78 -5.00
CA ILE A 8 -4.20 3.58 -4.17
C ILE A 8 -3.21 2.59 -4.77
N THR A 9 -2.29 2.09 -3.97
CA THR A 9 -1.32 1.07 -4.39
C THR A 9 -1.81 -0.34 -4.05
N GLY A 10 -1.54 -1.32 -4.93
CA GLY A 10 -1.86 -2.73 -4.67
C GLY A 10 -3.37 -3.05 -4.71
N SER A 11 -4.06 -2.57 -5.74
CA SER A 11 -5.53 -2.64 -5.84
C SER A 11 -6.04 -3.84 -6.68
N SER A 12 -5.21 -4.83 -6.97
CA SER A 12 -5.64 -5.98 -7.78
C SER A 12 -6.59 -6.94 -7.03
N THR A 13 -6.49 -7.01 -5.71
CA THR A 13 -7.26 -7.92 -4.86
C THR A 13 -7.45 -7.34 -3.46
N GLY A 14 -8.28 -7.99 -2.65
CA GLY A 14 -8.41 -7.77 -1.20
C GLY A 14 -8.71 -6.32 -0.82
N LEU A 15 -8.07 -5.86 0.25
CA LEU A 15 -8.34 -4.54 0.85
C LEU A 15 -8.17 -3.38 -0.15
N GLY A 16 -7.17 -3.45 -1.03
CA GLY A 16 -6.92 -2.41 -2.03
C GLY A 16 -8.03 -2.32 -3.08
N LEU A 17 -8.54 -3.45 -3.55
CA LEU A 17 -9.66 -3.53 -4.50
C LEU A 17 -10.93 -2.97 -3.87
N GLU A 18 -11.29 -3.45 -2.68
CA GLU A 18 -12.50 -3.02 -1.97
C GLU A 18 -12.45 -1.51 -1.62
N THR A 19 -11.28 -1.02 -1.21
CA THR A 19 -11.09 0.39 -0.90
C THR A 19 -11.23 1.26 -2.15
N ALA A 20 -10.67 0.82 -3.29
CA ALA A 20 -10.79 1.53 -4.56
C ALA A 20 -12.26 1.64 -4.99
N SER A 21 -13.01 0.53 -4.96
CA SER A 21 -14.43 0.49 -5.26
C SER A 21 -15.24 1.40 -4.32
N LEU A 22 -15.01 1.29 -3.01
CA LEU A 22 -15.73 2.08 -2.01
C LEU A 22 -15.52 3.59 -2.19
N LEU A 23 -14.28 4.04 -2.42
CA LEU A 23 -13.99 5.46 -2.63
C LEU A 23 -14.61 5.97 -3.92
N ALA A 24 -14.57 5.20 -5.00
CA ALA A 24 -15.20 5.58 -6.25
C ALA A 24 -16.74 5.70 -6.09
N LYS A 25 -17.39 4.78 -5.38
CA LYS A 25 -18.83 4.87 -5.01
C LYS A 25 -19.15 6.10 -4.16
N LYS A 26 -18.19 6.56 -3.36
CA LYS A 26 -18.32 7.80 -2.56
C LYS A 26 -18.03 9.08 -3.35
N GLY A 27 -17.84 8.98 -4.67
CA GLY A 27 -17.67 10.12 -5.56
C GLY A 27 -16.23 10.63 -5.71
N TYR A 28 -15.22 9.90 -5.23
CA TYR A 28 -13.83 10.20 -5.55
C TYR A 28 -13.51 9.77 -6.98
N LYS A 29 -12.57 10.46 -7.63
CA LYS A 29 -11.88 9.89 -8.79
C LYS A 29 -10.72 9.06 -8.27
N VAL A 30 -10.71 7.76 -8.60
CA VAL A 30 -9.76 6.80 -8.04
C VAL A 30 -8.78 6.34 -9.10
N TYR A 31 -7.51 6.50 -8.82
CA TYR A 31 -6.40 5.87 -9.53
C TYR A 31 -5.98 4.62 -8.75
N ALA A 32 -6.50 3.48 -9.18
CA ALA A 32 -6.20 2.18 -8.60
C ALA A 32 -4.98 1.59 -9.29
N THR A 33 -3.93 1.25 -8.55
CA THR A 33 -2.69 0.79 -9.18
C THR A 33 -2.34 -0.63 -8.80
N MET A 34 -1.72 -1.33 -9.73
CA MET A 34 -1.27 -2.71 -9.56
C MET A 34 -0.02 -2.99 -10.39
N ARG A 35 0.79 -3.95 -9.93
CA ARG A 35 2.02 -4.32 -10.63
C ARG A 35 1.76 -5.00 -11.99
N HIS A 36 0.70 -5.78 -12.04
CA HIS A 36 0.33 -6.64 -13.18
C HIS A 36 -1.05 -6.27 -13.69
N LEU A 37 -1.13 -5.60 -14.86
CA LEU A 37 -2.39 -5.13 -15.45
C LEU A 37 -3.32 -6.27 -15.88
N GLU A 38 -2.80 -7.46 -16.15
CA GLU A 38 -3.60 -8.66 -16.44
C GLU A 38 -4.54 -9.05 -15.27
N LYS A 39 -4.36 -8.46 -14.07
CA LYS A 39 -5.22 -8.68 -12.90
C LYS A 39 -6.28 -7.59 -12.68
N GLN A 40 -6.49 -6.72 -13.67
CA GLN A 40 -7.44 -5.59 -13.53
C GLN A 40 -8.91 -5.98 -13.67
N ASP A 41 -9.23 -7.17 -14.20
CA ASP A 41 -10.58 -7.56 -14.60
C ASP A 41 -11.62 -7.38 -13.48
N ALA A 42 -11.28 -7.77 -12.25
CA ALA A 42 -12.19 -7.62 -11.11
C ALA A 42 -12.55 -6.15 -10.84
N LEU A 43 -11.57 -5.24 -10.89
CA LEU A 43 -11.81 -3.80 -10.75
C LEU A 43 -12.60 -3.22 -11.91
N MET A 44 -12.30 -3.63 -13.13
CA MET A 44 -12.99 -3.15 -14.33
C MET A 44 -14.45 -3.61 -14.36
N GLN A 45 -14.72 -4.84 -13.93
CA GLN A 45 -16.10 -5.34 -13.79
C GLN A 45 -16.89 -4.51 -12.75
N LEU A 46 -16.29 -4.25 -11.55
CA LEU A 46 -16.92 -3.41 -10.55
C LEU A 46 -17.16 -1.98 -11.07
N SER A 47 -16.20 -1.42 -11.79
CA SER A 47 -16.34 -0.10 -12.39
C SER A 47 -17.53 -0.02 -13.36
N GLN A 48 -17.67 -1.02 -14.22
CA GLN A 48 -18.79 -1.09 -15.19
C GLN A 48 -20.14 -1.33 -14.50
N GLN A 49 -20.21 -2.26 -13.55
CA GLN A 49 -21.45 -2.63 -12.85
C GLN A 49 -22.01 -1.46 -12.02
N ASP A 50 -21.15 -0.74 -11.36
CA ASP A 50 -21.51 0.31 -10.42
C ASP A 50 -21.48 1.72 -11.06
N GLY A 51 -21.05 1.86 -12.31
CA GLY A 51 -20.92 3.15 -13.00
C GLY A 51 -19.97 4.12 -12.28
N ILE A 52 -18.88 3.60 -11.72
CA ILE A 52 -17.95 4.38 -10.90
C ILE A 52 -16.76 4.92 -11.71
N ASP A 53 -16.23 6.07 -11.28
CA ASP A 53 -15.09 6.73 -11.90
C ASP A 53 -13.78 6.19 -11.32
N LEU A 54 -13.22 5.16 -11.98
CA LEU A 54 -12.02 4.48 -11.55
C LEU A 54 -11.10 4.27 -12.75
N GLU A 55 -9.82 4.60 -12.59
CA GLU A 55 -8.79 4.40 -13.60
C GLU A 55 -7.71 3.45 -13.07
N VAL A 56 -7.36 2.45 -13.86
CA VAL A 56 -6.31 1.49 -13.49
C VAL A 56 -4.99 1.90 -14.14
N LYS A 57 -3.90 1.93 -13.35
CA LYS A 57 -2.54 2.20 -13.83
C LYS A 57 -1.57 1.13 -13.34
N GLN A 58 -0.57 0.83 -14.18
CA GLN A 58 0.52 -0.04 -13.77
C GLN A 58 1.45 0.69 -12.82
N LEU A 59 1.68 0.12 -11.64
CA LEU A 59 2.65 0.64 -10.67
C LEU A 59 3.22 -0.48 -9.82
N ASP A 60 4.53 -0.62 -9.84
CA ASP A 60 5.31 -1.38 -8.89
C ASP A 60 5.98 -0.39 -7.93
N VAL A 61 5.66 -0.47 -6.63
CA VAL A 61 6.20 0.44 -5.61
C VAL A 61 7.71 0.23 -5.36
N THR A 62 8.28 -0.83 -5.91
CA THR A 62 9.74 -1.08 -5.88
C THR A 62 10.47 -0.43 -7.06
N ASN A 63 9.75 0.06 -8.07
CA ASN A 63 10.29 0.70 -9.28
C ASN A 63 10.04 2.22 -9.23
N LEU A 64 11.12 3.00 -9.16
CA LEU A 64 11.04 4.47 -9.09
C LEU A 64 10.49 5.10 -10.37
N ASP A 65 10.76 4.52 -11.53
CA ASP A 65 10.27 5.05 -12.81
C ASP A 65 8.76 4.90 -12.90
N HIS A 66 8.20 3.75 -12.49
CA HIS A 66 6.75 3.56 -12.41
C HIS A 66 6.09 4.56 -11.46
N ILE A 67 6.69 4.78 -10.29
CA ILE A 67 6.17 5.74 -9.30
C ILE A 67 6.15 7.15 -9.89
N ASN A 68 7.27 7.60 -10.44
CA ASN A 68 7.40 8.95 -10.99
C ASN A 68 6.45 9.15 -12.17
N GLN A 69 6.35 8.19 -13.07
CA GLN A 69 5.46 8.24 -14.23
C GLN A 69 4.00 8.38 -13.80
N VAL A 70 3.53 7.51 -12.91
CA VAL A 70 2.12 7.50 -12.47
C VAL A 70 1.77 8.78 -11.72
N VAL A 71 2.63 9.24 -10.81
CA VAL A 71 2.38 10.48 -10.06
C VAL A 71 2.38 11.68 -10.99
N THR A 72 3.33 11.77 -11.92
CA THR A 72 3.39 12.84 -12.91
C THR A 72 2.17 12.87 -13.83
N ASP A 73 1.74 11.70 -14.32
CA ASP A 73 0.54 11.59 -15.17
C ASP A 73 -0.71 12.08 -14.45
N ILE A 74 -0.90 11.68 -13.19
CA ILE A 74 -2.04 12.12 -12.39
C ILE A 74 -2.00 13.63 -12.17
N ILE A 75 -0.85 14.17 -11.83
CA ILE A 75 -0.70 15.62 -11.62
C ILE A 75 -0.93 16.41 -12.91
N ASN A 76 -0.44 15.94 -14.04
CA ASN A 76 -0.66 16.59 -15.34
C ASN A 76 -2.15 16.58 -15.75
N THR A 77 -2.87 15.51 -15.39
CA THR A 77 -4.29 15.35 -15.75
C THR A 77 -5.23 16.07 -14.78
N GLU A 78 -4.99 15.93 -13.49
CA GLU A 78 -5.91 16.38 -12.43
C GLU A 78 -5.44 17.63 -11.69
N GLY A 79 -4.15 17.97 -11.79
CA GLY A 79 -3.52 19.09 -11.08
C GLY A 79 -3.31 18.82 -9.58
N ARG A 80 -3.77 17.68 -9.06
CA ARG A 80 -3.76 17.38 -7.62
C ARG A 80 -3.81 15.90 -7.30
N ILE A 81 -3.36 15.54 -6.09
CA ILE A 81 -3.64 14.27 -5.41
C ILE A 81 -4.08 14.61 -3.99
N ASP A 82 -5.30 14.22 -3.61
CA ASP A 82 -5.85 14.52 -2.29
C ASP A 82 -5.60 13.43 -1.26
N ILE A 83 -5.60 12.18 -1.73
CA ILE A 83 -5.43 11.00 -0.88
C ILE A 83 -4.42 10.05 -1.52
N LEU A 84 -3.42 9.65 -0.74
CA LEU A 84 -2.55 8.51 -1.05
C LEU A 84 -2.87 7.38 -0.07
N ILE A 85 -3.15 6.18 -0.60
CA ILE A 85 -3.30 4.97 0.21
C ILE A 85 -2.17 4.01 -0.16
N ASN A 86 -1.21 3.87 0.73
CA ASN A 86 -0.13 2.91 0.65
C ASN A 86 -0.63 1.56 1.16
N ASN A 87 -1.19 0.75 0.25
CA ASN A 87 -1.74 -0.56 0.56
C ASN A 87 -0.90 -1.71 -0.02
N ALA A 88 -0.10 -1.46 -1.06
CA ALA A 88 0.77 -2.48 -1.63
C ALA A 88 1.69 -3.09 -0.58
N GLY A 89 1.70 -4.42 -0.48
CA GLY A 89 2.53 -5.16 0.45
C GLY A 89 2.30 -6.66 0.31
N ALA A 90 3.18 -7.43 0.94
CA ALA A 90 3.08 -8.89 1.00
C ALA A 90 3.45 -9.39 2.39
N GLY A 91 2.88 -10.52 2.77
CA GLY A 91 3.32 -11.27 3.94
C GLY A 91 4.64 -11.98 3.69
N PHE A 92 5.33 -12.28 4.77
CA PHE A 92 6.57 -13.04 4.73
C PHE A 92 6.67 -13.89 6.00
N VAL A 93 6.50 -15.19 5.86
CA VAL A 93 6.54 -16.14 6.97
C VAL A 93 7.73 -17.05 6.80
N LYS A 94 8.80 -16.75 7.53
CA LYS A 94 10.05 -17.50 7.53
C LYS A 94 10.87 -17.06 8.74
N THR A 95 11.58 -17.97 9.38
CA THR A 95 12.53 -17.60 10.44
C THR A 95 13.70 -16.80 9.86
N THR A 96 14.27 -15.92 10.66
CA THR A 96 15.44 -15.14 10.25
C THR A 96 16.61 -16.04 9.82
N GLU A 97 16.79 -17.18 10.46
CA GLU A 97 17.86 -18.14 10.12
C GLU A 97 17.69 -18.75 8.72
N LEU A 98 16.44 -18.97 8.28
CA LEU A 98 16.14 -19.59 6.98
C LEU A 98 15.95 -18.58 5.85
N ALA A 99 15.72 -17.31 6.18
CA ALA A 99 15.53 -16.27 5.20
C ALA A 99 16.86 -15.88 4.54
N SER A 100 16.92 -15.85 3.22
CA SER A 100 18.06 -15.29 2.51
C SER A 100 18.09 -13.77 2.60
N ASP A 101 19.26 -13.17 2.45
CA ASP A 101 19.39 -11.69 2.40
C ASP A 101 18.54 -11.07 1.28
N ASP A 102 18.44 -11.73 0.13
CA ASP A 102 17.62 -11.25 -0.98
C ASP A 102 16.12 -11.25 -0.63
N GLU A 103 15.64 -12.27 0.06
CA GLU A 103 14.24 -12.32 0.55
C GLU A 103 13.97 -11.23 1.59
N ILE A 104 14.91 -11.02 2.52
CA ILE A 104 14.83 -9.95 3.53
C ILE A 104 14.79 -8.58 2.83
N MET A 105 15.71 -8.33 1.91
CA MET A 105 15.77 -7.08 1.16
C MET A 105 14.53 -6.86 0.28
N TRP A 106 14.00 -7.92 -0.33
CA TRP A 106 12.74 -7.84 -1.08
C TRP A 106 11.60 -7.40 -0.19
N GLN A 107 11.46 -7.98 1.01
CA GLN A 107 10.40 -7.66 1.96
C GLN A 107 10.52 -6.20 2.45
N LEU A 108 11.72 -5.76 2.82
CA LEU A 108 12.01 -4.37 3.20
C LEU A 108 11.70 -3.40 2.05
N ASN A 109 12.11 -3.76 0.84
CA ASN A 109 11.94 -2.92 -0.35
C ASN A 109 10.46 -2.74 -0.71
N LEU A 110 9.66 -3.81 -0.60
CA LEU A 110 8.24 -3.75 -0.89
C LEU A 110 7.45 -3.05 0.23
N ASN A 111 7.53 -3.55 1.46
CA ASN A 111 6.61 -3.16 2.54
C ASN A 111 6.98 -1.84 3.23
N LEU A 112 8.25 -1.47 3.25
CA LEU A 112 8.72 -0.25 3.90
C LEU A 112 9.16 0.81 2.88
N MET A 113 10.14 0.47 2.02
CA MET A 113 10.64 1.43 1.05
C MET A 113 9.60 1.85 0.01
N GLY A 114 8.67 0.95 -0.35
CA GLY A 114 7.53 1.27 -1.21
C GLY A 114 6.67 2.39 -0.61
N VAL A 115 6.32 2.31 0.66
CA VAL A 115 5.58 3.36 1.40
C VAL A 115 6.34 4.67 1.41
N ILE A 116 7.65 4.63 1.72
CA ILE A 116 8.50 5.82 1.77
C ILE A 116 8.60 6.48 0.38
N ARG A 117 8.82 5.70 -0.68
CA ARG A 117 8.95 6.21 -2.06
C ARG A 117 7.66 6.84 -2.55
N MET A 118 6.52 6.18 -2.35
CA MET A 118 5.21 6.74 -2.74
C MET A 118 4.91 8.04 -2.00
N THR A 119 5.14 8.05 -0.69
CA THR A 119 4.98 9.25 0.13
C THR A 119 5.88 10.38 -0.38
N LYS A 120 7.17 10.09 -0.62
CA LYS A 120 8.13 11.06 -1.14
C LYS A 120 7.71 11.64 -2.50
N ALA A 121 7.14 10.83 -3.38
CA ALA A 121 6.71 11.27 -4.71
C ALA A 121 5.48 12.20 -4.65
N VAL A 122 4.53 11.93 -3.74
CA VAL A 122 3.27 12.69 -3.65
C VAL A 122 3.39 13.94 -2.76
N LEU A 123 4.23 13.86 -1.73
CA LEU A 123 4.34 14.89 -0.68
C LEU A 123 4.58 16.32 -1.21
N PRO A 124 5.44 16.59 -2.21
CA PRO A 124 5.64 17.94 -2.73
C PRO A 124 4.36 18.59 -3.25
N TYR A 125 3.52 17.82 -3.92
CA TYR A 125 2.25 18.28 -4.47
C TYR A 125 1.23 18.57 -3.38
N MET A 126 1.06 17.66 -2.41
CA MET A 126 0.20 17.88 -1.25
C MET A 126 0.65 19.07 -0.41
N ARG A 127 1.98 19.27 -0.26
CA ARG A 127 2.54 20.44 0.42
C ARG A 127 2.19 21.75 -0.28
N ASN A 128 2.30 21.79 -1.59
CA ASN A 128 1.90 22.97 -2.39
C ASN A 128 0.39 23.23 -2.30
N GLN A 129 -0.43 22.16 -2.23
CA GLN A 129 -1.88 22.25 -2.02
C GLN A 129 -2.25 22.73 -0.61
N ARG A 130 -1.36 22.59 0.38
CA ARG A 130 -1.61 22.75 1.83
C ARG A 130 -2.83 21.93 2.29
N ASP A 131 -3.06 20.79 1.66
CA ASP A 131 -4.10 19.83 1.98
C ASP A 131 -3.71 18.46 1.43
N GLY A 132 -3.96 17.42 2.19
CA GLY A 132 -3.72 16.05 1.77
C GLY A 132 -3.98 15.04 2.89
N ARG A 133 -4.09 13.78 2.47
CA ARG A 133 -4.17 12.66 3.41
C ARG A 133 -3.33 11.51 2.91
N ILE A 134 -2.46 11.00 3.76
CA ILE A 134 -1.65 9.81 3.52
C ILE A 134 -2.09 8.72 4.50
N ILE A 135 -2.55 7.60 3.96
CA ILE A 135 -3.04 6.45 4.72
C ILE A 135 -2.09 5.30 4.44
N ASN A 136 -1.44 4.81 5.48
CA ASN A 136 -0.52 3.68 5.41
C ASN A 136 -1.16 2.44 6.01
N ILE A 137 -1.26 1.38 5.21
CA ILE A 137 -1.75 0.10 5.69
C ILE A 137 -0.58 -0.63 6.37
N SER A 138 -0.62 -0.62 7.69
CA SER A 138 0.28 -1.33 8.57
C SER A 138 -0.28 -2.74 8.87
N SER A 139 -0.22 -3.17 10.10
CA SER A 139 -0.71 -4.45 10.58
C SER A 139 -0.65 -4.48 12.11
N VAL A 140 -1.39 -5.38 12.77
CA VAL A 140 -1.10 -5.74 14.17
C VAL A 140 0.36 -6.20 14.35
N GLY A 141 0.99 -6.74 13.30
CA GLY A 141 2.43 -7.03 13.28
C GLY A 141 3.34 -5.81 13.29
N GLY A 142 2.79 -4.59 13.18
CA GLY A 142 3.50 -3.33 13.41
C GLY A 142 3.42 -2.85 14.86
N LEU A 143 2.56 -3.45 15.67
CA LEU A 143 2.35 -3.12 17.08
C LEU A 143 2.93 -4.18 18.03
N VAL A 144 2.94 -5.45 17.59
CA VAL A 144 3.44 -6.57 18.38
C VAL A 144 4.18 -7.56 17.48
N GLY A 145 5.35 -8.02 17.93
CA GLY A 145 6.14 -9.04 17.24
C GLY A 145 5.42 -10.39 17.21
N GLN A 146 5.47 -11.06 16.07
CA GLN A 146 4.83 -12.35 15.84
C GLN A 146 5.90 -13.40 15.49
N PRO A 147 5.89 -14.58 16.13
CA PRO A 147 6.81 -15.67 15.78
C PRO A 147 6.74 -16.01 14.29
N PHE A 148 7.87 -16.33 13.69
CA PHE A 148 8.04 -16.66 12.27
C PHE A 148 7.69 -15.55 11.28
N ASN A 149 7.47 -14.33 11.78
CA ASN A 149 7.08 -13.15 11.02
C ASN A 149 8.04 -11.98 11.27
N GLU A 150 9.25 -12.26 11.75
CA GLU A 150 10.18 -11.25 12.28
C GLU A 150 10.46 -10.15 11.26
N ILE A 151 10.77 -10.52 10.02
CA ILE A 151 11.09 -9.57 8.95
C ILE A 151 9.86 -8.77 8.53
N TYR A 152 8.70 -9.43 8.41
CA TYR A 152 7.44 -8.73 8.14
C TYR A 152 7.11 -7.73 9.26
N CYS A 153 7.19 -8.15 10.53
CA CYS A 153 6.97 -7.27 11.67
C CYS A 153 7.94 -6.08 11.64
N ALA A 154 9.22 -6.32 11.38
CA ALA A 154 10.23 -5.25 11.28
C ALA A 154 9.83 -4.19 10.23
N THR A 155 9.30 -4.63 9.06
CA THR A 155 8.81 -3.67 8.05
C THR A 155 7.61 -2.87 8.55
N LYS A 156 6.66 -3.52 9.25
CA LYS A 156 5.44 -2.86 9.73
C LYS A 156 5.72 -1.93 10.91
N PHE A 157 6.57 -2.30 11.85
CA PHE A 157 7.10 -1.38 12.87
C PHE A 157 7.83 -0.18 12.23
N GLY A 158 8.58 -0.42 11.14
CA GLY A 158 9.20 0.64 10.37
C GLY A 158 8.18 1.61 9.76
N VAL A 159 7.05 1.11 9.25
CA VAL A 159 5.95 1.95 8.72
C VAL A 159 5.30 2.76 9.85
N GLU A 160 5.08 2.17 11.04
CA GLU A 160 4.56 2.89 12.21
C GLU A 160 5.46 4.07 12.56
N GLY A 161 6.72 3.81 12.90
CA GLY A 161 7.66 4.86 13.30
C GLY A 161 7.90 5.92 12.22
N TYR A 162 7.96 5.51 10.95
CA TYR A 162 8.05 6.45 9.83
C TYR A 162 6.82 7.38 9.77
N THR A 163 5.63 6.81 9.90
CA THR A 163 4.38 7.56 9.80
C THR A 163 4.21 8.54 10.97
N GLU A 164 4.47 8.10 12.20
CA GLU A 164 4.43 8.96 13.39
C GLU A 164 5.42 10.13 13.28
N ALA A 165 6.66 9.84 12.88
CA ALA A 165 7.69 10.86 12.69
C ALA A 165 7.28 11.89 11.63
N MET A 166 6.73 11.44 10.48
CA MET A 166 6.24 12.34 9.43
C MET A 166 5.06 13.17 9.90
N ALA A 167 4.09 12.57 10.59
CA ALA A 167 2.90 13.26 11.10
C ALA A 167 3.26 14.40 12.05
N SER A 168 4.28 14.24 12.88
CA SER A 168 4.66 15.18 13.93
C SER A 168 5.01 16.58 13.41
N TYR A 169 5.57 16.71 12.22
CA TYR A 169 5.97 17.99 11.64
C TYR A 169 5.23 18.35 10.34
N VAL A 170 4.86 17.36 9.52
CA VAL A 170 4.19 17.63 8.23
C VAL A 170 2.74 18.07 8.44
N GLN A 171 2.05 17.47 9.41
CA GLN A 171 0.65 17.78 9.65
C GLN A 171 0.45 19.22 10.16
N PRO A 172 1.12 19.70 11.22
CA PRO A 172 0.95 21.07 11.68
C PRO A 172 1.43 22.11 10.66
N GLU A 173 2.48 21.82 9.91
CA GLU A 173 3.07 22.78 8.98
C GLU A 173 2.29 22.89 7.65
N PHE A 174 1.80 21.77 7.10
CA PHE A 174 1.25 21.72 5.76
C PHE A 174 -0.21 21.23 5.68
N ASN A 175 -0.85 20.93 6.81
CA ASN A 175 -2.22 20.38 6.87
C ASN A 175 -2.35 19.04 6.09
N ILE A 176 -1.29 18.23 6.06
CA ILE A 176 -1.31 16.89 5.48
C ILE A 176 -1.47 15.87 6.60
N LYS A 177 -2.59 15.16 6.60
CA LYS A 177 -2.92 14.21 7.67
C LYS A 177 -2.36 12.84 7.36
N PHE A 178 -1.76 12.21 8.35
CA PHE A 178 -1.31 10.83 8.29
C PHE A 178 -2.26 9.94 9.09
N THR A 179 -2.49 8.73 8.60
CA THR A 179 -3.33 7.73 9.26
C THR A 179 -2.66 6.38 9.08
N LEU A 180 -2.54 5.64 10.17
CA LEU A 180 -2.18 4.23 10.19
C LEU A 180 -3.45 3.39 10.27
N ILE A 181 -3.47 2.27 9.58
CA ILE A 181 -4.51 1.25 9.70
C ILE A 181 -3.80 -0.06 9.98
N GLU A 182 -4.10 -0.67 11.11
CA GLU A 182 -3.46 -1.88 11.62
C GLU A 182 -4.41 -3.09 11.53
N PRO A 183 -4.63 -3.64 10.33
CA PRO A 183 -5.53 -4.78 10.18
C PRO A 183 -5.02 -5.99 10.97
N GLY A 184 -5.95 -6.69 11.59
CA GLY A 184 -5.74 -8.05 12.09
C GLY A 184 -5.86 -9.08 10.97
N GLY A 185 -6.28 -10.29 11.30
CA GLY A 185 -6.54 -11.33 10.31
C GLY A 185 -7.73 -10.98 9.42
N ILE A 186 -7.47 -10.57 8.19
CA ILE A 186 -8.50 -10.34 7.17
C ILE A 186 -8.48 -11.50 6.18
N GLN A 187 -9.65 -12.09 5.91
CA GLN A 187 -9.78 -13.10 4.87
C GLN A 187 -9.56 -12.45 3.50
N SER A 188 -8.43 -12.74 2.86
CA SER A 188 -8.01 -12.16 1.58
C SER A 188 -6.93 -13.00 0.91
N GLU A 189 -6.62 -12.72 -0.35
CA GLU A 189 -5.50 -13.35 -1.06
C GLU A 189 -4.15 -13.17 -0.35
N PHE A 190 -3.99 -12.15 0.48
CA PHE A 190 -2.82 -12.00 1.34
C PHE A 190 -2.64 -13.21 2.26
N THR A 191 -3.71 -13.66 2.92
CA THR A 191 -3.69 -14.85 3.78
C THR A 191 -3.39 -16.11 2.99
N ASN A 192 -4.01 -16.28 1.81
CA ASN A 192 -3.77 -17.44 0.94
C ASN A 192 -2.30 -17.51 0.50
N ASN A 193 -1.71 -16.37 0.13
CA ASN A 193 -0.30 -16.28 -0.26
C ASN A 193 0.65 -16.62 0.90
N VAL A 194 0.34 -16.16 2.11
CA VAL A 194 1.09 -16.51 3.34
C VAL A 194 1.02 -18.00 3.64
N MET A 195 -0.18 -18.60 3.54
CA MET A 195 -0.36 -20.04 3.76
C MET A 195 0.40 -20.89 2.71
N ALA A 196 0.42 -20.45 1.45
CA ALA A 196 1.20 -21.10 0.41
C ALA A 196 2.72 -21.05 0.69
N GLN A 197 3.22 -19.91 1.20
CA GLN A 197 4.62 -19.80 1.63
C GLN A 197 4.95 -20.76 2.77
N LEU A 198 4.10 -20.84 3.80
CA LEU A 198 4.28 -21.78 4.91
C LEU A 198 4.40 -23.23 4.45
N GLN A 199 3.58 -23.65 3.50
CA GLN A 199 3.60 -25.00 2.94
C GLN A 199 4.88 -25.27 2.12
N SER A 200 5.41 -24.27 1.41
CA SER A 200 6.57 -24.43 0.53
C SER A 200 7.91 -24.38 1.28
N THR A 201 7.97 -23.69 2.43
CA THR A 201 9.23 -23.43 3.15
C THR A 201 9.58 -24.47 4.22
N GLY A 202 8.70 -25.44 4.49
CA GLY A 202 8.95 -26.42 5.53
C GLY A 202 9.08 -25.82 6.95
N CYS A 203 8.57 -24.61 7.17
CA CYS A 203 8.69 -23.85 8.42
C CYS A 203 8.03 -24.55 9.64
N LEU A 204 7.44 -25.72 9.42
CA LEU A 204 6.86 -26.59 10.48
C LEU A 204 7.92 -27.46 11.19
N LEU A 205 9.21 -27.34 10.88
CA LEU A 205 10.26 -28.19 11.42
C LEU A 205 10.65 -27.89 12.88
N TYR A 206 10.05 -26.89 13.51
CA TYR A 206 10.29 -26.63 14.95
C TYR A 206 9.26 -27.26 15.88
N THR A 207 8.46 -28.20 15.41
CA THR A 207 7.47 -28.94 16.23
C THR A 207 7.81 -30.41 16.44
N SER A 208 9.09 -30.78 16.43
CA SER A 208 9.55 -32.12 16.86
C SER A 208 10.35 -32.06 18.14
#